data_288de6a1fdda5290423ceae699e64b4b
#
_entry.id   288de6a1fdda5290423ceae699e64b4b
#
_cell.length_a   1.000
_cell.length_b   1.000
_cell.length_c   1.000
_cell.angle_alpha   90.00
_cell.angle_beta   90.00
_cell.angle_gamma   90.00
#
_symmetry.space_group_name_H-M   'P 1'
#
loop_
_entity.id
_entity.type
_entity.pdbx_description
1 polymer ?
#
loop_
_entity_poly.entity_id
_entity_poly.type
_entity_poly.pdbx_seq_one_letter_code
_entity_poly.pdbx_strand_id
1 'polypeptide(L)'
;MEQEEFFESSLPVETAIHRRVNDARAGRDNTVLGRCASGWAVFGQQQFVEGYLLLLPDPVVPDLNALTPERRAQFLLDMSRLGDALVRTTAPVRVNYAIFGNVEPALHAHVIPRYRNEPEAMRTAHPWMYDWNKAPAFDPVTSGPLMRALRAELAHLGTLRTP
;
A
#
# COMPACT_ATOMS: atom_id res chain seq x y z
N MET A 1 -33.88 3.88 -16.39
CA MET A 1 -33.14 5.07 -16.81
C MET A 1 -32.46 5.77 -15.64
N GLU A 2 -32.22 5.06 -14.54
CA GLU A 2 -31.56 5.60 -13.30
C GLU A 2 -30.31 4.81 -12.89
N GLN A 3 -29.77 3.93 -13.72
CA GLN A 3 -28.59 3.13 -13.41
C GLN A 3 -27.31 3.56 -14.16
N GLU A 4 -27.39 4.47 -15.10
CA GLU A 4 -26.22 4.96 -15.86
C GLU A 4 -25.53 6.18 -15.21
N GLU A 5 -26.20 6.91 -14.31
CA GLU A 5 -25.59 8.08 -13.64
C GLU A 5 -24.64 7.75 -12.48
N PHE A 6 -24.55 6.47 -12.06
CA PHE A 6 -23.69 6.11 -10.92
C PHE A 6 -22.22 5.85 -11.31
N PHE A 7 -21.89 5.76 -12.59
CA PHE A 7 -20.55 5.45 -13.08
C PHE A 7 -19.77 6.64 -13.66
N GLU A 8 -20.34 7.82 -13.75
CA GLU A 8 -19.63 9.06 -14.10
C GLU A 8 -19.18 9.84 -12.86
N SER A 9 -18.65 9.16 -11.84
CA SER A 9 -17.91 9.90 -10.82
C SER A 9 -16.51 10.17 -11.36
N SER A 10 -16.35 11.31 -12.03
CA SER A 10 -15.05 11.93 -12.15
C SER A 10 -14.41 11.95 -10.78
N LEU A 11 -13.19 11.39 -10.63
CA LEU A 11 -12.41 11.54 -9.41
C LEU A 11 -12.48 13.00 -8.96
N PRO A 12 -12.70 13.28 -7.67
CA PRO A 12 -12.48 14.63 -7.17
C PRO A 12 -11.09 15.06 -7.62
N VAL A 13 -10.94 16.31 -8.03
CA VAL A 13 -9.74 16.87 -8.69
C VAL A 13 -8.45 16.52 -7.94
N GLU A 14 -8.53 16.27 -6.62
CA GLU A 14 -7.40 15.83 -5.80
C GLU A 14 -7.87 14.95 -4.61
N THR A 15 -7.44 13.70 -4.59
CA THR A 15 -7.65 12.78 -3.46
C THR A 15 -6.43 12.76 -2.53
N ALA A 16 -6.54 12.10 -1.36
CA ALA A 16 -5.39 11.86 -0.49
C ALA A 16 -4.28 11.06 -1.20
N ILE A 17 -4.65 10.15 -2.12
CA ILE A 17 -3.68 9.39 -2.91
C ILE A 17 -2.91 10.31 -3.88
N HIS A 18 -3.58 11.25 -4.53
CA HIS A 18 -2.89 12.25 -5.37
C HIS A 18 -1.85 13.04 -4.57
N ARG A 19 -2.22 13.52 -3.39
CA ARG A 19 -1.29 14.26 -2.51
C ARG A 19 -0.08 13.40 -2.13
N ARG A 20 -0.30 12.16 -1.71
CA ARG A 20 0.78 11.23 -1.34
C ARG A 20 1.71 10.91 -2.53
N VAL A 21 1.16 10.67 -3.72
CA VAL A 21 1.97 10.43 -4.92
C VAL A 21 2.76 11.68 -5.30
N ASN A 22 2.18 12.87 -5.20
CA ASN A 22 2.89 14.13 -5.44
C ASN A 22 4.02 14.35 -4.42
N ASP A 23 3.81 14.04 -3.15
CA ASP A 23 4.83 14.13 -2.11
C ASP A 23 5.94 13.08 -2.31
N ALA A 24 5.60 11.87 -2.73
CA ALA A 24 6.58 10.84 -3.08
C ALA A 24 7.46 11.29 -4.26
N ARG A 25 6.87 11.82 -5.32
CA ARG A 25 7.60 12.37 -6.48
C ARG A 25 8.55 13.50 -6.09
N ALA A 26 8.14 14.33 -5.13
CA ALA A 26 8.92 15.47 -4.65
C ALA A 26 9.91 15.13 -3.53
N GLY A 27 9.98 13.86 -3.10
CA GLY A 27 10.85 13.43 -2.01
C GLY A 27 10.47 13.97 -0.62
N ARG A 28 9.19 14.34 -0.43
CA ARG A 28 8.66 14.88 0.84
C ARG A 28 7.99 13.84 1.73
N ASP A 29 7.66 12.65 1.19
CA ASP A 29 7.02 11.57 1.95
C ASP A 29 8.09 10.64 2.54
N ASN A 30 8.28 10.72 3.86
CA ASN A 30 9.26 9.89 4.59
C ASN A 30 8.86 8.42 4.74
N THR A 31 7.64 8.05 4.33
CA THR A 31 7.16 6.67 4.35
C THR A 31 7.56 5.88 3.09
N VAL A 32 8.13 6.53 2.09
CA VAL A 32 8.45 5.92 0.79
C VAL A 32 9.54 4.87 0.93
N LEU A 33 9.23 3.64 0.50
CA LEU A 33 10.21 2.58 0.27
C LEU A 33 10.96 2.78 -1.05
N GLY A 34 10.24 3.09 -2.11
CA GLY A 34 10.81 3.34 -3.43
C GLY A 34 9.78 3.37 -4.54
N ARG A 35 10.28 3.64 -5.75
CA ARG A 35 9.50 3.66 -7.00
C ARG A 35 9.47 2.26 -7.61
N CYS A 36 8.26 1.72 -7.79
CA CYS A 36 8.00 0.49 -8.55
C CYS A 36 7.63 0.80 -10.01
N ALA A 37 7.48 -0.22 -10.83
CA ALA A 37 7.05 -0.06 -12.22
C ALA A 37 5.65 0.56 -12.32
N SER A 38 4.73 0.19 -11.41
CA SER A 38 3.34 0.65 -11.41
C SER A 38 3.08 1.88 -10.54
N GLY A 39 3.99 2.24 -9.63
CA GLY A 39 3.73 3.32 -8.68
C GLY A 39 4.75 3.38 -7.54
N TRP A 40 4.30 3.74 -6.36
CA TRP A 40 5.12 3.96 -5.18
C TRP A 40 4.79 2.96 -4.08
N ALA A 41 5.82 2.27 -3.59
CA ALA A 41 5.73 1.47 -2.38
C ALA A 41 5.97 2.36 -1.17
N VAL A 42 5.02 2.38 -0.22
CA VAL A 42 5.08 3.24 0.96
C VAL A 42 4.61 2.50 2.20
N PHE A 43 5.06 2.93 3.39
CA PHE A 43 4.41 2.50 4.62
C PHE A 43 3.04 3.16 4.80
N GLY A 44 2.10 2.46 5.43
CA GLY A 44 0.89 3.08 5.94
C GLY A 44 1.23 4.12 7.02
N GLN A 45 0.51 5.25 7.01
CA GLN A 45 0.76 6.33 7.97
C GLN A 45 0.42 5.92 9.41
N GLN A 46 -0.59 5.06 9.59
CA GLN A 46 -0.89 4.40 10.86
C GLN A 46 -0.42 2.95 10.77
N GLN A 47 0.49 2.58 11.65
CA GLN A 47 1.07 1.24 11.73
C GLN A 47 0.31 0.39 12.75
N PHE A 48 -0.97 0.11 12.48
CA PHE A 48 -1.79 -0.75 13.35
C PHE A 48 -1.26 -2.19 13.42
N VAL A 49 -0.53 -2.60 12.39
CA VAL A 49 0.34 -3.79 12.37
C VAL A 49 1.67 -3.34 11.80
N GLU A 50 2.77 -3.69 12.46
CA GLU A 50 4.11 -3.32 12.01
C GLU A 50 4.39 -3.90 10.61
N GLY A 51 4.86 -3.06 9.71
CA GLY A 51 5.12 -3.46 8.33
C GLY A 51 3.91 -3.34 7.41
N TYR A 52 2.82 -2.70 7.85
CA TYR A 52 1.71 -2.37 6.96
C TYR A 52 2.17 -1.43 5.85
N LEU A 53 2.01 -1.88 4.60
CA LEU A 53 2.43 -1.19 3.39
C LEU A 53 1.25 -0.84 2.50
N LEU A 54 1.47 0.14 1.64
CA LEU A 54 0.59 0.50 0.52
C LEU A 54 1.36 0.50 -0.79
N LEU A 55 0.67 0.16 -1.87
CA LEU A 55 1.11 0.46 -3.24
C LEU A 55 0.18 1.53 -3.81
N LEU A 56 0.76 2.64 -4.21
CA LEU A 56 0.07 3.79 -4.79
C LEU A 56 0.38 3.86 -6.28
N PRO A 57 -0.61 3.81 -7.19
CA PRO A 57 -0.34 3.86 -8.63
C PRO A 57 0.16 5.25 -9.04
N ASP A 58 1.03 5.29 -10.04
CA ASP A 58 1.51 6.52 -10.63
C ASP A 58 1.61 6.35 -12.15
N PRO A 59 0.73 7.02 -12.92
CA PRO A 59 -0.25 8.03 -12.52
C PRO A 59 -1.40 7.46 -11.68
N VAL A 60 -2.03 8.34 -10.88
CA VAL A 60 -3.20 7.98 -10.06
C VAL A 60 -4.40 7.73 -10.96
N VAL A 61 -5.13 6.66 -10.69
CA VAL A 61 -6.34 6.25 -11.41
C VAL A 61 -7.46 5.94 -10.41
N PRO A 62 -8.75 5.95 -10.84
CA PRO A 62 -9.87 5.73 -9.94
C PRO A 62 -9.87 4.36 -9.27
N ASP A 63 -9.62 3.31 -10.03
CA ASP A 63 -9.73 1.93 -9.57
C ASP A 63 -8.87 0.99 -10.41
N LEU A 64 -8.84 -0.28 -10.02
CA LEU A 64 -8.07 -1.32 -10.70
C LEU A 64 -8.52 -1.54 -12.15
N ASN A 65 -9.81 -1.37 -12.44
CA ASN A 65 -10.38 -1.64 -13.75
C ASN A 65 -10.13 -0.48 -14.75
N ALA A 66 -9.78 0.70 -14.25
CA ALA A 66 -9.32 1.83 -15.08
C ALA A 66 -7.92 1.61 -15.68
N LEU A 67 -7.15 0.66 -15.16
CA LEU A 67 -5.86 0.28 -15.75
C LEU A 67 -6.05 -0.62 -16.96
N THR A 68 -5.21 -0.45 -18.00
CA THR A 68 -5.12 -1.45 -19.07
C THR A 68 -4.76 -2.83 -18.51
N PRO A 69 -5.07 -3.94 -19.20
CA PRO A 69 -4.70 -5.28 -18.73
C PRO A 69 -3.21 -5.42 -18.36
N GLU A 70 -2.32 -4.84 -19.15
CA GLU A 70 -0.87 -4.90 -18.92
C GLU A 70 -0.46 -4.11 -17.67
N ARG A 71 -0.99 -2.89 -17.50
CA ARG A 71 -0.73 -2.06 -16.32
C ARG A 71 -1.34 -2.66 -15.06
N ARG A 72 -2.52 -3.27 -15.19
CA ARG A 72 -3.19 -4.00 -14.09
C ARG A 72 -2.35 -5.18 -13.66
N ALA A 73 -1.86 -5.99 -14.58
CA ALA A 73 -0.98 -7.12 -14.31
C ALA A 73 0.29 -6.64 -13.57
N GLN A 74 0.90 -5.55 -14.01
CA GLN A 74 2.07 -4.97 -13.36
C GLN A 74 1.77 -4.48 -11.94
N PHE A 75 0.64 -3.80 -11.74
CA PHE A 75 0.22 -3.31 -10.41
C PHE A 75 0.01 -4.47 -9.44
N LEU A 76 -0.69 -5.53 -9.87
CA LEU A 76 -0.92 -6.72 -9.05
C LEU A 76 0.39 -7.48 -8.77
N LEU A 77 1.30 -7.53 -9.72
CA LEU A 77 2.63 -8.12 -9.54
C LEU A 77 3.43 -7.33 -8.50
N ASP A 78 3.50 -6.01 -8.62
CA ASP A 78 4.21 -5.16 -7.65
C ASP A 78 3.59 -5.30 -6.25
N MET A 79 2.26 -5.32 -6.15
CA MET A 79 1.55 -5.57 -4.89
C MET A 79 1.99 -6.91 -4.26
N SER A 80 2.04 -7.98 -5.04
CA SER A 80 2.45 -9.30 -4.54
C SER A 80 3.92 -9.33 -4.10
N ARG A 81 4.80 -8.59 -4.80
CA ARG A 81 6.22 -8.48 -4.45
C ARG A 81 6.47 -7.70 -3.16
N LEU A 82 5.63 -6.73 -2.83
CA LEU A 82 5.64 -6.12 -1.49
C LEU A 82 5.40 -7.18 -0.41
N GLY A 83 4.47 -8.09 -0.66
CA GLY A 83 4.21 -9.23 0.23
C GLY A 83 5.40 -10.19 0.30
N ASP A 84 6.05 -10.51 -0.81
CA ASP A 84 7.25 -11.35 -0.82
C ASP A 84 8.37 -10.74 0.04
N ALA A 85 8.58 -9.43 -0.07
CA ALA A 85 9.55 -8.72 0.75
C ALA A 85 9.19 -8.79 2.25
N LEU A 86 7.92 -8.61 2.61
CA LEU A 86 7.45 -8.77 3.99
C LEU A 86 7.66 -10.19 4.51
N VAL A 87 7.35 -11.21 3.71
CA VAL A 87 7.56 -12.63 4.10
C VAL A 87 9.02 -12.88 4.45
N ARG A 88 9.95 -12.34 3.66
CA ARG A 88 11.39 -12.54 3.86
C ARG A 88 11.97 -11.72 5.00
N THR A 89 11.42 -10.55 5.29
CA THR A 89 11.96 -9.64 6.31
C THR A 89 11.33 -9.80 7.69
N THR A 90 10.04 -10.14 7.77
CA THR A 90 9.29 -10.16 9.03
C THR A 90 8.76 -11.54 9.42
N ALA A 91 8.86 -12.53 8.52
CA ALA A 91 8.36 -13.89 8.74
C ALA A 91 6.91 -13.93 9.29
N PRO A 92 5.93 -13.27 8.65
CA PRO A 92 4.56 -13.27 9.11
C PRO A 92 3.91 -14.64 8.91
N VAL A 93 2.82 -14.95 9.63
CA VAL A 93 2.04 -16.16 9.37
C VAL A 93 1.31 -16.11 8.04
N ARG A 94 0.97 -14.91 7.57
CA ARG A 94 0.44 -14.63 6.22
C ARG A 94 0.50 -13.15 5.90
N VAL A 95 0.29 -12.82 4.64
CA VAL A 95 0.07 -11.45 4.17
C VAL A 95 -1.35 -11.36 3.65
N ASN A 96 -2.08 -10.33 4.11
CA ASN A 96 -3.38 -9.97 3.55
C ASN A 96 -3.21 -8.86 2.51
N TYR A 97 -4.00 -8.92 1.46
CA TYR A 97 -4.05 -7.93 0.39
C TYR A 97 -5.48 -7.41 0.26
N ALA A 98 -5.63 -6.11 0.08
CA ALA A 98 -6.94 -5.51 -0.12
C ALA A 98 -6.86 -4.27 -1.00
N ILE A 99 -7.89 -4.09 -1.84
CA ILE A 99 -8.09 -2.91 -2.67
C ILE A 99 -9.52 -2.45 -2.42
N PHE A 100 -9.68 -1.24 -1.85
CA PHE A 100 -10.97 -0.62 -1.57
C PHE A 100 -11.01 0.78 -2.16
N GLY A 101 -12.19 1.27 -2.50
CA GLY A 101 -12.39 2.61 -3.05
C GLY A 101 -13.60 3.34 -2.47
N ASN A 102 -14.17 2.83 -1.37
CA ASN A 102 -15.42 3.34 -0.82
C ASN A 102 -15.24 4.64 -0.02
N VAL A 103 -14.09 4.81 0.65
CA VAL A 103 -13.76 6.00 1.44
C VAL A 103 -12.80 6.90 0.66
N GLU A 104 -11.72 6.33 0.18
CA GLU A 104 -10.73 7.00 -0.67
C GLU A 104 -10.93 6.52 -2.11
N PRO A 105 -11.49 7.35 -3.01
CA PRO A 105 -11.97 6.89 -4.33
C PRO A 105 -10.87 6.79 -5.39
N ALA A 106 -9.60 6.72 -5.01
CA ALA A 106 -8.48 6.48 -5.90
C ALA A 106 -7.87 5.11 -5.63
N LEU A 107 -7.34 4.46 -6.67
CA LEU A 107 -6.70 3.16 -6.56
C LEU A 107 -5.54 3.21 -5.55
N HIS A 108 -5.55 2.29 -4.62
CA HIS A 108 -4.44 1.97 -3.72
C HIS A 108 -4.60 0.54 -3.23
N ALA A 109 -3.49 -0.15 -3.04
CA ALA A 109 -3.51 -1.51 -2.52
C ALA A 109 -2.90 -1.54 -1.12
N HIS A 110 -3.57 -2.25 -0.21
CA HIS A 110 -3.09 -2.52 1.13
C HIS A 110 -2.37 -3.86 1.16
N VAL A 111 -1.18 -3.90 1.75
CA VAL A 111 -0.38 -5.12 1.93
C VAL A 111 -0.04 -5.24 3.42
N ILE A 112 -0.64 -6.21 4.10
CA ILE A 112 -0.72 -6.25 5.55
C ILE A 112 -0.16 -7.58 6.05
N PRO A 113 1.01 -7.58 6.72
CA PRO A 113 1.52 -8.79 7.38
C PRO A 113 0.67 -9.11 8.60
N ARG A 114 0.47 -10.41 8.85
CA ARG A 114 -0.27 -10.89 10.03
C ARG A 114 0.65 -11.77 10.86
N TYR A 115 0.65 -11.55 12.17
CA TYR A 115 1.62 -12.16 13.09
C TYR A 115 0.97 -13.03 14.15
N ARG A 116 1.74 -14.03 14.66
CA ARG A 116 1.29 -14.91 15.77
C ARG A 116 1.06 -14.16 17.07
N ASN A 117 1.81 -13.10 17.30
CA ASN A 117 1.76 -12.30 18.52
C ASN A 117 0.70 -11.17 18.48
N GLU A 118 -0.12 -11.11 17.44
CA GLU A 118 -1.30 -10.24 17.48
C GLU A 118 -2.23 -10.67 18.64
N PRO A 119 -3.02 -9.72 19.20
CA PRO A 119 -4.05 -10.06 20.20
C PRO A 119 -4.93 -11.21 19.71
N GLU A 120 -5.27 -12.15 20.56
CA GLU A 120 -6.00 -13.36 20.19
C GLU A 120 -7.27 -13.06 19.39
N ALA A 121 -8.05 -12.08 19.84
CA ALA A 121 -9.27 -11.66 19.15
C ALA A 121 -9.02 -11.10 17.72
N MET A 122 -7.80 -10.65 17.44
CA MET A 122 -7.43 -10.05 16.16
C MET A 122 -6.80 -11.03 15.17
N ARG A 123 -6.32 -12.19 15.62
CA ARG A 123 -5.59 -13.15 14.76
C ARG A 123 -6.39 -13.64 13.57
N THR A 124 -7.71 -13.76 13.73
CA THR A 124 -8.64 -14.19 12.67
C THR A 124 -9.54 -13.06 12.15
N ALA A 125 -9.44 -11.88 12.75
CA ALA A 125 -10.23 -10.72 12.37
C ALA A 125 -9.67 -10.03 11.13
N HIS A 126 -10.55 -9.35 10.39
CA HIS A 126 -10.13 -8.47 9.32
C HIS A 126 -9.28 -7.31 9.87
N PRO A 127 -8.26 -6.84 9.12
CA PRO A 127 -7.42 -5.71 9.55
C PRO A 127 -8.20 -4.45 9.91
N TRP A 128 -9.37 -4.23 9.29
CA TRP A 128 -10.25 -3.09 9.57
C TRP A 128 -10.97 -3.16 10.91
N MET A 129 -10.85 -4.28 11.64
CA MET A 129 -11.36 -4.39 13.02
C MET A 129 -10.39 -3.79 14.06
N TYR A 130 -9.15 -3.46 13.69
CA TYR A 130 -8.26 -2.68 14.53
C TYR A 130 -8.78 -1.27 14.72
N ASP A 131 -8.54 -0.68 15.90
CA ASP A 131 -8.80 0.73 16.15
C ASP A 131 -7.69 1.58 15.55
N TRP A 132 -7.90 2.02 14.32
CA TRP A 132 -6.94 2.82 13.57
C TRP A 132 -6.61 4.16 14.23
N ASN A 133 -7.54 4.72 15.03
CA ASN A 133 -7.30 5.97 15.75
C ASN A 133 -6.30 5.81 16.90
N LYS A 134 -6.15 4.58 17.41
CA LYS A 134 -5.18 4.24 18.45
C LYS A 134 -3.90 3.66 17.89
N ALA A 135 -3.83 3.42 16.59
CA ALA A 135 -2.63 2.88 15.96
C ALA A 135 -1.48 3.89 16.03
N PRO A 136 -0.24 3.44 16.29
CA PRO A 136 0.92 4.32 16.26
C PRO A 136 1.12 4.89 14.85
N ALA A 137 1.48 6.17 14.78
CA ALA A 137 1.89 6.77 13.52
C ALA A 137 3.22 6.16 13.04
N PHE A 138 3.42 6.16 11.73
CA PHE A 138 4.72 5.80 11.16
C PHE A 138 5.81 6.72 11.75
N ASP A 139 6.87 6.11 12.24
CA ASP A 139 8.05 6.80 12.77
C ASP A 139 9.31 6.33 12.02
N PRO A 140 10.01 7.22 11.30
CA PRO A 140 11.18 6.85 10.50
C PRO A 140 12.35 6.34 11.34
N VAL A 141 12.42 6.68 12.63
CA VAL A 141 13.46 6.17 13.54
C VAL A 141 13.15 4.72 13.91
N THR A 142 11.97 4.46 14.44
CA THR A 142 11.55 3.12 14.87
C THR A 142 11.43 2.16 13.69
N SER A 143 10.87 2.60 12.58
CA SER A 143 10.68 1.79 11.36
C SER A 143 11.91 1.73 10.46
N GLY A 144 12.95 2.49 10.75
CA GLY A 144 14.16 2.59 9.92
C GLY A 144 14.84 1.27 9.60
N PRO A 145 15.09 0.38 10.58
CA PRO A 145 15.67 -0.94 10.31
C PRO A 145 14.82 -1.78 9.36
N LEU A 146 13.50 -1.84 9.58
CA LEU A 146 12.58 -2.56 8.69
C LEU A 146 12.52 -1.94 7.31
N MET A 147 12.51 -0.60 7.22
CA MET A 147 12.53 0.11 5.95
C MET A 147 13.78 -0.26 5.12
N ARG A 148 14.95 -0.30 5.74
CA ARG A 148 16.19 -0.70 5.05
C ARG A 148 16.14 -2.14 4.57
N ALA A 149 15.65 -3.05 5.40
CA ALA A 149 15.52 -4.46 5.05
C ALA A 149 14.53 -4.67 3.89
N LEU A 150 13.39 -4.02 3.92
CA LEU A 150 12.38 -4.09 2.84
C LEU A 150 12.93 -3.50 1.54
N ARG A 151 13.62 -2.37 1.58
CA ARG A 151 14.27 -1.79 0.39
C ARG A 151 15.29 -2.76 -0.23
N ALA A 152 16.10 -3.41 0.60
CA ALA A 152 17.09 -4.39 0.11
C ALA A 152 16.40 -5.58 -0.56
N GLU A 153 15.34 -6.13 0.03
CA GLU A 153 14.59 -7.23 -0.57
C GLU A 153 13.87 -6.82 -1.85
N LEU A 154 13.22 -5.67 -1.88
CA LEU A 154 12.55 -5.17 -3.07
C LEU A 154 13.54 -4.88 -4.22
N ALA A 155 14.74 -4.39 -3.90
CA ALA A 155 15.81 -4.24 -4.88
C ALA A 155 16.29 -5.60 -5.40
N HIS A 156 16.49 -6.57 -4.51
CA HIS A 156 16.85 -7.94 -4.87
C HIS A 156 15.81 -8.61 -5.79
N LEU A 157 14.53 -8.38 -5.53
CA LEU A 157 13.42 -8.86 -6.36
C LEU A 157 13.29 -8.08 -7.70
N GLY A 158 14.09 -7.06 -7.93
CA GLY A 158 13.98 -6.20 -9.11
C GLY A 158 12.69 -5.36 -9.17
N THR A 159 12.07 -5.13 -8.01
CA THR A 159 10.80 -4.39 -7.91
C THR A 159 11.02 -2.88 -7.91
N LEU A 160 12.07 -2.41 -7.23
CA LEU A 160 12.40 -0.99 -7.19
C LEU A 160 13.17 -0.58 -8.45
N ARG A 161 12.74 0.54 -9.03
CA ARG A 161 13.51 1.20 -10.10
C ARG A 161 14.68 1.94 -9.47
N THR A 162 15.82 1.87 -10.12
CA THR A 162 16.97 2.72 -9.78
C THR A 162 16.60 4.19 -10.04
N PRO A 163 17.00 5.13 -9.16
CA PRO A 163 16.79 6.55 -9.39
C PRO A 163 17.40 7.03 -10.69
#